data_9f5ca2b05f430a4a12f8cd2e99125f91
#
_entry.id   9f5ca2b05f430a4a12f8cd2e99125f91
#
_cell.length_a   1.000
_cell.length_b   1.000
_cell.length_c   1.000
_cell.angle_alpha   90.00
_cell.angle_beta   90.00
_cell.angle_gamma   90.00
#
_symmetry.space_group_name_H-M   'P 1'
#
loop_
_entity.id
_entity.type
_entity.pdbx_description
1 polymer ?
#
loop_
_entity_poly.entity_id
_entity_poly.type
_entity_poly.pdbx_seq_one_letter_code
_entity_poly.pdbx_strand_id
1 'polypeptide(L)'
;LERCKTAKEAVELITSLIQTYGQAGNCGFDKKFYYDNAFLIADETESYVLETAGRNYAIKKVMDTATISNCYSIRDDYNFASNNFNGDFKATYQNNLFTYVAGAERRKKTSFNILMENDSPFNLMAKALSSHSSDKITVNKSSTDSVCMHAGNMFGDQTTGSYFGEINSCYFVT
;
A
#
# COMPACT_ATOMS: atom_id res chain seq x y z
N LEU A 1 -9.74 5.26 12.52
CA LEU A 1 -9.87 6.29 11.45
C LEU A 1 -11.16 7.08 11.60
N GLU A 2 -12.30 6.46 11.78
CA GLU A 2 -13.61 7.14 11.95
C GLU A 2 -13.66 8.15 13.11
N ARG A 3 -12.72 8.08 14.04
CA ARG A 3 -12.62 8.99 15.20
C ARG A 3 -11.69 10.16 14.98
N CYS A 4 -10.99 10.21 13.86
CA CYS A 4 -10.02 11.25 13.53
C CYS A 4 -10.64 12.24 12.54
N LYS A 5 -10.34 13.52 12.73
CA LYS A 5 -10.81 14.60 11.86
C LYS A 5 -9.77 14.96 10.78
N THR A 6 -8.50 14.67 11.03
CA THR A 6 -7.40 15.01 10.12
C THR A 6 -6.52 13.80 9.85
N ALA A 7 -5.78 13.84 8.75
CA ALA A 7 -4.79 12.80 8.41
C ALA A 7 -3.70 12.70 9.48
N LYS A 8 -3.29 13.83 10.04
CA LYS A 8 -2.30 13.87 11.12
C LYS A 8 -2.79 13.18 12.38
N GLU A 9 -4.01 13.46 12.85
CA GLU A 9 -4.61 12.76 13.99
C GLU A 9 -4.71 11.25 13.74
N ALA A 10 -5.04 10.84 12.50
CA ALA A 10 -5.09 9.43 12.15
C ALA A 10 -3.73 8.75 12.21
N VAL A 11 -2.68 9.40 11.72
CA VAL A 11 -1.30 8.91 11.83
C VAL A 11 -0.89 8.77 13.29
N GLU A 12 -1.14 9.77 14.12
CA GLU A 12 -0.81 9.75 15.56
C GLU A 12 -1.56 8.64 16.30
N LEU A 13 -2.85 8.45 16.00
CA LEU A 13 -3.65 7.38 16.60
C LEU A 13 -3.14 6.00 16.19
N ILE A 14 -2.92 5.76 14.90
CA ILE A 14 -2.46 4.47 14.39
C ILE A 14 -1.09 4.12 15.01
N THR A 15 -0.16 5.05 15.01
CA THR A 15 1.18 4.83 15.57
C THR A 15 1.15 4.57 17.07
N SER A 16 0.31 5.28 17.83
CA SER A 16 0.08 5.04 19.26
C SER A 16 -0.47 3.63 19.52
N LEU A 17 -1.46 3.20 18.73
CA LEU A 17 -2.04 1.87 18.86
C LEU A 17 -1.01 0.78 18.51
N ILE A 18 -0.21 0.97 17.46
CA ILE A 18 0.85 0.02 17.07
C ILE A 18 1.92 -0.08 18.17
N GLN A 19 2.33 1.03 18.75
CA GLN A 19 3.31 1.02 19.85
C GLN A 19 2.76 0.31 21.10
N THR A 20 1.49 0.55 21.42
CA THR A 20 0.86 0.01 22.62
C THR A 20 0.55 -1.48 22.49
N TYR A 21 -0.12 -1.84 21.41
CA TYR A 21 -0.67 -3.19 21.22
C TYR A 21 0.14 -4.06 20.25
N GLY A 22 1.01 -3.45 19.44
CA GLY A 22 1.64 -4.10 18.31
C GLY A 22 0.69 -4.19 17.12
N GLN A 23 1.13 -4.91 16.11
CA GLN A 23 0.34 -5.21 14.94
C GLN A 23 0.49 -6.68 14.58
N ALA A 24 -0.35 -7.09 13.64
CA ALA A 24 -0.42 -8.44 13.14
C ALA A 24 -0.90 -9.46 14.19
N GLY A 25 -1.36 -10.48 13.71
CA GLY A 25 -1.63 -11.76 14.29
C GLY A 25 -1.40 -12.75 13.18
N ASN A 26 -1.76 -13.99 13.37
CA ASN A 26 -1.78 -14.93 12.28
C ASN A 26 -2.91 -14.58 11.31
N CYS A 27 -2.57 -14.16 10.12
CA CYS A 27 -3.50 -13.81 9.04
C CYS A 27 -3.75 -14.97 8.07
N GLY A 28 -3.03 -16.08 8.24
CA GLY A 28 -3.20 -17.27 7.41
C GLY A 28 -4.33 -18.16 7.91
N PHE A 29 -5.11 -18.72 6.98
CA PHE A 29 -6.16 -19.69 7.30
C PHE A 29 -5.56 -21.06 7.63
N ASP A 30 -4.78 -21.63 6.71
CA ASP A 30 -4.19 -22.98 6.87
C ASP A 30 -2.76 -22.98 7.40
N LYS A 31 -2.03 -21.87 7.25
CA LYS A 31 -0.63 -21.73 7.64
C LYS A 31 -0.42 -20.42 8.38
N LYS A 32 0.56 -20.42 9.29
CA LYS A 32 0.96 -19.18 9.96
C LYS A 32 1.50 -18.20 8.91
N PHE A 33 0.85 -17.05 8.80
CA PHE A 33 1.23 -15.98 7.91
C PHE A 33 1.16 -14.65 8.67
N TYR A 34 2.29 -13.98 8.78
CA TYR A 34 2.42 -12.69 9.46
C TYR A 34 2.92 -11.65 8.46
N TYR A 35 2.36 -10.46 8.49
CA TYR A 35 2.82 -9.34 7.69
C TYR A 35 2.65 -8.03 8.44
N ASP A 36 3.46 -7.06 8.05
CA ASP A 36 3.35 -5.69 8.52
C ASP A 36 2.47 -4.87 7.58
N ASN A 37 1.95 -3.74 8.06
CA ASN A 37 0.99 -2.92 7.35
C ASN A 37 1.63 -1.65 6.78
N ALA A 38 1.09 -1.20 5.65
CA ALA A 38 1.31 0.14 5.13
C ALA A 38 -0.03 0.85 4.97
N PHE A 39 -0.04 2.15 5.20
CA PHE A 39 -1.22 2.99 5.13
C PHE A 39 -0.94 4.20 4.25
N LEU A 40 -1.90 4.54 3.40
CA LEU A 40 -1.98 5.83 2.74
C LEU A 40 -3.13 6.60 3.41
N ILE A 41 -2.81 7.72 4.01
CA ILE A 41 -3.74 8.49 4.86
C ILE A 41 -3.78 9.91 4.32
N ALA A 42 -4.97 10.40 4.01
CA ALA A 42 -5.14 11.72 3.42
C ALA A 42 -6.37 12.45 3.98
N ASP A 43 -6.29 13.76 4.01
CA ASP A 43 -7.40 14.69 4.16
C ASP A 43 -7.30 15.79 3.08
N GLU A 44 -8.10 16.85 3.19
CA GLU A 44 -8.11 17.96 2.24
C GLU A 44 -6.81 18.77 2.17
N THR A 45 -5.97 18.67 3.20
CA THR A 45 -4.81 19.54 3.39
C THR A 45 -3.48 18.82 3.31
N GLU A 46 -3.46 17.55 3.68
CA GLU A 46 -2.21 16.79 3.75
C GLU A 46 -2.43 15.28 3.60
N SER A 47 -1.36 14.60 3.19
CA SER A 47 -1.36 13.16 3.05
C SER A 47 -0.05 12.54 3.49
N TYR A 48 -0.12 11.28 3.95
CA TYR A 48 1.00 10.55 4.50
C TYR A 48 1.04 9.11 4.01
N VAL A 49 2.25 8.61 3.80
CA VAL A 49 2.55 7.18 3.79
C VAL A 49 3.08 6.82 5.17
N LEU A 50 2.46 5.85 5.82
CA LEU A 50 2.89 5.23 7.07
C LEU A 50 3.23 3.78 6.78
N GLU A 51 4.49 3.41 6.97
CA GLU A 51 4.95 2.02 6.88
C GLU A 51 5.37 1.51 8.25
N THR A 52 5.05 0.26 8.55
CA THR A 52 5.20 -0.31 9.88
C THR A 52 5.98 -1.61 9.85
N ALA A 53 6.76 -1.89 10.89
CA ALA A 53 7.53 -3.11 11.07
C ALA A 53 7.48 -3.53 12.54
N GLY A 54 6.63 -4.50 12.86
CA GLY A 54 6.32 -4.85 14.25
C GLY A 54 5.76 -3.66 15.02
N ARG A 55 6.50 -3.14 15.99
CA ARG A 55 6.16 -1.92 16.75
C ARG A 55 6.87 -0.66 16.22
N ASN A 56 7.71 -0.82 15.22
CA ASN A 56 8.40 0.30 14.59
C ASN A 56 7.59 0.83 13.41
N TYR A 57 7.82 2.09 13.07
CA TYR A 57 7.18 2.72 11.93
C TYR A 57 8.02 3.87 11.38
N ALA A 58 7.76 4.19 10.12
CA ALA A 58 8.25 5.39 9.46
C ALA A 58 7.09 6.11 8.77
N ILE A 59 7.12 7.45 8.83
CA ILE A 59 6.09 8.33 8.28
C ILE A 59 6.73 9.26 7.26
N LYS A 60 6.15 9.29 6.07
CA LYS A 60 6.55 10.21 5.00
C LYS A 60 5.36 11.03 4.55
N LYS A 61 5.50 12.36 4.57
CA LYS A 61 4.52 13.27 3.99
C LYS A 61 4.53 13.15 2.47
N VAL A 62 3.37 13.04 1.87
CA VAL A 62 3.20 13.01 0.42
C VAL A 62 3.04 14.43 -0.08
N MET A 63 3.84 14.82 -1.06
CA MET A 63 3.80 16.18 -1.62
C MET A 63 2.96 16.25 -2.90
N ASP A 64 2.87 15.15 -3.64
CA ASP A 64 2.17 15.07 -4.91
C ASP A 64 1.51 13.69 -5.06
N THR A 65 2.24 12.69 -5.50
CA THR A 65 1.71 11.35 -5.81
C THR A 65 2.40 10.28 -4.98
N ALA A 66 1.63 9.36 -4.43
CA ALA A 66 2.16 8.19 -3.75
C ALA A 66 1.40 6.92 -4.11
N THR A 67 2.12 5.81 -4.12
CA THR A 67 1.56 4.46 -4.24
C THR A 67 2.15 3.55 -3.18
N ILE A 68 1.33 2.67 -2.62
CA ILE A 68 1.76 1.63 -1.68
C ILE A 68 1.45 0.24 -2.25
N SER A 69 2.20 -0.75 -1.81
CA SER A 69 2.00 -2.16 -2.14
C SER A 69 2.57 -3.02 -1.00
N ASN A 70 2.61 -4.32 -1.16
CA ASN A 70 3.20 -5.26 -0.19
C ASN A 70 4.74 -5.17 -0.14
N CYS A 71 5.29 -3.98 -0.18
CA CYS A 71 6.72 -3.70 -0.06
C CYS A 71 6.95 -2.36 0.62
N TYR A 72 8.05 -2.24 1.32
CA TYR A 72 8.47 -0.95 1.85
C TYR A 72 8.91 0.00 0.73
N SER A 73 8.64 1.27 0.93
CA SER A 73 9.05 2.35 0.02
C SER A 73 9.85 3.44 0.70
N ILE A 74 9.65 3.62 1.99
CA ILE A 74 10.35 4.61 2.79
C ILE A 74 11.77 4.12 3.06
N ARG A 75 12.75 4.96 2.75
CA ARG A 75 14.16 4.72 3.02
C ARG A 75 14.65 5.53 4.20
N ASP A 76 15.52 6.47 3.97
CA ASP A 76 16.01 7.51 4.90
C ASP A 76 15.31 8.85 4.69
N ASP A 77 14.33 8.88 3.78
CA ASP A 77 13.57 10.04 3.33
C ASP A 77 12.24 10.25 4.09
N TYR A 78 12.13 9.72 5.31
CA TYR A 78 10.98 9.92 6.18
C TYR A 78 11.03 11.28 6.90
N ASN A 79 9.86 11.77 7.29
CA ASN A 79 9.74 12.94 8.13
C ASN A 79 9.86 12.58 9.62
N PHE A 80 9.41 11.39 9.99
CA PHE A 80 9.46 10.88 11.35
C PHE A 80 9.56 9.34 11.35
N ALA A 81 10.28 8.80 12.34
CA ALA A 81 10.33 7.36 12.61
C ALA A 81 10.31 7.07 14.11
N SER A 82 9.81 5.89 14.49
CA SER A 82 9.72 5.47 15.89
C SER A 82 11.08 5.17 16.51
N ASN A 83 11.15 5.26 17.84
CA ASN A 83 12.30 4.81 18.64
C ASN A 83 13.65 5.44 18.24
N ASN A 84 13.65 6.69 17.78
CA ASN A 84 14.84 7.36 17.25
C ASN A 84 15.55 6.56 16.13
N PHE A 85 14.78 5.79 15.36
CA PHE A 85 15.32 5.07 14.23
C PHE A 85 16.04 6.04 13.29
N ASN A 86 17.24 5.67 12.88
CA ASN A 86 18.05 6.43 11.95
C ASN A 86 18.69 5.47 10.95
N GLY A 87 18.28 5.56 9.71
CA GLY A 87 18.75 4.70 8.62
C GLY A 87 17.72 4.45 7.54
N ASP A 88 18.04 3.54 6.63
CA ASP A 88 17.12 3.11 5.56
C ASP A 88 16.09 2.12 6.13
N PHE A 89 14.83 2.56 6.26
CA PHE A 89 13.75 1.76 6.82
C PHE A 89 13.47 0.53 5.94
N LYS A 90 13.41 0.72 4.63
CA LYS A 90 13.24 -0.37 3.67
C LYS A 90 14.36 -1.39 3.76
N ALA A 91 15.62 -0.95 3.75
CA ALA A 91 16.76 -1.85 3.81
C ALA A 91 16.82 -2.65 5.11
N THR A 92 16.33 -2.07 6.21
CA THR A 92 16.34 -2.70 7.53
C THR A 92 15.26 -3.79 7.68
N TYR A 93 14.05 -3.54 7.14
CA TYR A 93 12.89 -4.38 7.46
C TYR A 93 12.34 -5.20 6.30
N GLN A 94 12.72 -4.90 5.03
CA GLN A 94 12.16 -5.59 3.88
C GLN A 94 12.72 -7.01 3.71
N ASN A 95 11.81 -7.98 3.59
CA ASN A 95 12.16 -9.31 3.09
C ASN A 95 12.15 -9.29 1.56
N ASN A 96 13.34 -9.16 0.96
CA ASN A 96 13.48 -9.02 -0.49
C ASN A 96 12.97 -10.23 -1.28
N LEU A 97 13.15 -11.44 -0.76
CA LEU A 97 12.69 -12.65 -1.45
C LEU A 97 11.16 -12.70 -1.51
N PHE A 98 10.51 -12.45 -0.36
CA PHE A 98 9.04 -12.42 -0.30
C PHE A 98 8.46 -11.31 -1.18
N THR A 99 9.02 -10.11 -1.11
CA THR A 99 8.61 -8.95 -1.92
C THR A 99 8.73 -9.23 -3.42
N TYR A 100 9.79 -9.92 -3.83
CA TYR A 100 10.00 -10.29 -5.24
C TYR A 100 8.96 -11.30 -5.71
N VAL A 101 8.73 -12.38 -4.96
CA VAL A 101 7.74 -13.42 -5.29
C VAL A 101 6.32 -12.85 -5.32
N ALA A 102 6.00 -11.95 -4.40
CA ALA A 102 4.70 -11.28 -4.35
C ALA A 102 4.47 -10.26 -5.48
N GLY A 103 5.46 -9.95 -6.32
CA GLY A 103 5.33 -8.96 -7.39
C GLY A 103 5.07 -7.51 -6.91
N ALA A 104 5.29 -7.25 -5.63
CA ALA A 104 4.84 -6.03 -4.98
C ALA A 104 5.48 -4.76 -5.55
N GLU A 105 6.78 -4.77 -5.81
CA GLU A 105 7.48 -3.62 -6.39
C GLU A 105 7.03 -3.34 -7.84
N ARG A 106 6.74 -4.39 -8.60
CA ARG A 106 6.25 -4.24 -9.97
C ARG A 106 4.88 -3.60 -10.01
N ARG A 107 3.93 -4.08 -9.17
CA ARG A 107 2.61 -3.45 -9.03
C ARG A 107 2.70 -1.98 -8.60
N LYS A 108 3.53 -1.70 -7.59
CA LYS A 108 3.75 -0.33 -7.13
C LYS A 108 4.27 0.58 -8.24
N LYS A 109 5.28 0.12 -8.98
CA LYS A 109 5.85 0.86 -10.10
C LYS A 109 4.84 1.08 -11.22
N THR A 110 4.05 0.06 -11.56
CA THR A 110 2.99 0.18 -12.58
C THR A 110 1.96 1.23 -12.18
N SER A 111 1.43 1.16 -10.97
CA SER A 111 0.49 2.15 -10.46
C SER A 111 1.08 3.56 -10.48
N PHE A 112 2.31 3.73 -10.01
CA PHE A 112 2.97 5.03 -9.99
C PHE A 112 3.15 5.59 -11.41
N ASN A 113 3.64 4.79 -12.35
CA ASN A 113 3.84 5.23 -13.72
C ASN A 113 2.53 5.68 -14.38
N ILE A 114 1.44 4.95 -14.16
CA ILE A 114 0.12 5.32 -14.67
C ILE A 114 -0.36 6.64 -14.08
N LEU A 115 -0.19 6.84 -12.77
CA LEU A 115 -0.60 8.08 -12.10
C LEU A 115 0.22 9.31 -12.53
N MET A 116 1.38 9.11 -13.15
CA MET A 116 2.22 10.19 -13.71
C MET A 116 1.91 10.51 -15.18
N GLU A 117 0.95 9.82 -15.80
CA GLU A 117 0.51 10.13 -17.17
C GLU A 117 -0.33 11.44 -17.20
N ASN A 118 -0.46 12.00 -18.38
CA ASN A 118 -1.25 13.24 -18.57
C ASN A 118 -2.72 12.90 -18.89
N ASP A 119 -3.51 12.69 -17.86
CA ASP A 119 -4.95 12.44 -17.94
C ASP A 119 -5.65 12.95 -16.67
N SER A 120 -6.96 12.87 -16.62
CA SER A 120 -7.72 13.24 -15.42
C SER A 120 -7.42 12.28 -14.27
N PRO A 121 -7.41 12.74 -13.00
CA PRO A 121 -7.17 11.88 -11.85
C PRO A 121 -8.12 10.67 -11.80
N PHE A 122 -9.36 10.85 -12.20
CA PHE A 122 -10.37 9.79 -12.28
C PHE A 122 -9.94 8.68 -13.27
N ASN A 123 -9.56 9.06 -14.49
CA ASN A 123 -9.12 8.12 -15.51
C ASN A 123 -7.84 7.40 -15.09
N LEU A 124 -6.89 8.11 -14.49
CA LEU A 124 -5.64 7.56 -14.03
C LEU A 124 -5.85 6.52 -12.92
N MET A 125 -6.71 6.81 -11.94
CA MET A 125 -7.04 5.86 -10.88
C MET A 125 -7.76 4.62 -11.42
N ALA A 126 -8.76 4.80 -12.30
CA ALA A 126 -9.46 3.69 -12.93
C ALA A 126 -8.50 2.82 -13.74
N LYS A 127 -7.63 3.43 -14.54
CA LYS A 127 -6.59 2.75 -15.33
C LYS A 127 -5.60 2.00 -14.43
N ALA A 128 -5.14 2.60 -13.34
CA ALA A 128 -4.22 1.96 -12.42
C ALA A 128 -4.84 0.73 -11.77
N LEU A 129 -6.07 0.85 -11.25
CA LEU A 129 -6.76 -0.25 -10.58
C LEU A 129 -7.14 -1.40 -11.51
N SER A 130 -7.40 -1.13 -12.79
CA SER A 130 -7.72 -2.15 -13.82
C SER A 130 -6.49 -2.68 -14.57
N SER A 131 -5.28 -2.22 -14.23
CA SER A 131 -4.08 -2.54 -15.01
C SER A 131 -3.62 -3.99 -14.81
N HIS A 132 -3.16 -4.58 -15.91
CA HIS A 132 -2.57 -5.92 -15.96
C HIS A 132 -1.09 -5.83 -16.38
N SER A 133 -0.30 -6.77 -15.92
CA SER A 133 1.12 -6.85 -16.28
C SER A 133 1.36 -7.29 -17.74
N SER A 134 0.33 -7.81 -18.40
CA SER A 134 0.38 -8.26 -19.80
C SER A 134 -1.03 -8.37 -20.37
N ASP A 135 -1.20 -8.08 -21.65
CA ASP A 135 -2.45 -8.26 -22.41
C ASP A 135 -2.88 -9.73 -22.54
N LYS A 136 -2.00 -10.67 -22.18
CA LYS A 136 -2.27 -12.11 -22.19
C LYS A 136 -2.92 -12.59 -20.88
N ILE A 137 -3.14 -11.73 -19.93
CA ILE A 137 -3.80 -12.07 -18.67
C ILE A 137 -5.30 -12.20 -18.94
N THR A 138 -5.83 -13.35 -18.60
CA THR A 138 -7.27 -13.67 -18.72
C THR A 138 -7.78 -14.08 -17.34
N VAL A 139 -9.10 -14.19 -17.20
CA VAL A 139 -9.77 -14.61 -15.96
C VAL A 139 -9.17 -15.88 -15.34
N ASN A 140 -8.55 -16.74 -16.15
CA ASN A 140 -7.94 -18.01 -15.72
C ASN A 140 -6.40 -17.97 -15.68
N LYS A 141 -5.79 -16.81 -15.89
CA LYS A 141 -4.32 -16.65 -15.83
C LYS A 141 -3.98 -15.55 -14.84
N SER A 142 -3.59 -15.96 -13.67
CA SER A 142 -3.14 -15.05 -12.62
C SER A 142 -1.73 -14.54 -12.85
N SER A 143 -1.49 -13.30 -12.44
CA SER A 143 -0.16 -12.75 -12.26
C SER A 143 -0.10 -11.90 -10.99
N THR A 144 0.83 -12.22 -10.12
CA THR A 144 1.11 -11.41 -8.92
C THR A 144 1.69 -10.03 -9.26
N ASP A 145 2.07 -9.81 -10.53
CA ASP A 145 2.62 -8.55 -11.04
C ASP A 145 1.53 -7.56 -11.46
N SER A 146 0.30 -8.02 -11.64
CA SER A 146 -0.84 -7.17 -12.02
C SER A 146 -1.42 -6.46 -10.81
N VAL A 147 -1.86 -5.23 -10.96
CA VAL A 147 -2.66 -4.52 -9.94
C VAL A 147 -4.04 -5.16 -9.85
N CYS A 148 -4.69 -5.35 -11.00
CA CYS A 148 -5.89 -6.18 -11.10
C CYS A 148 -5.46 -7.66 -11.22
N MET A 149 -5.53 -8.38 -10.11
CA MET A 149 -5.16 -9.79 -10.05
C MET A 149 -6.35 -10.70 -10.36
N HIS A 150 -6.07 -11.78 -11.07
CA HIS A 150 -7.05 -12.84 -11.36
C HIS A 150 -6.56 -14.17 -10.78
N ALA A 151 -7.45 -14.94 -10.19
CA ALA A 151 -7.16 -16.29 -9.74
C ALA A 151 -6.77 -17.19 -10.92
N GLY A 152 -5.96 -18.21 -10.72
CA GLY A 152 -5.65 -19.17 -11.80
C GLY A 152 -4.28 -19.84 -11.74
N ASN A 153 -3.52 -19.63 -10.70
CA ASN A 153 -2.32 -20.42 -10.43
C ASN A 153 -2.14 -20.69 -8.93
N MET A 154 -1.14 -21.50 -8.60
CA MET A 154 -0.93 -22.03 -7.26
C MET A 154 -0.61 -20.95 -6.18
N PHE A 155 -0.26 -19.73 -6.59
CA PHE A 155 0.13 -18.61 -5.70
C PHE A 155 -0.67 -17.33 -6.01
N GLY A 156 -1.67 -17.40 -6.89
CA GLY A 156 -2.40 -16.22 -7.31
C GLY A 156 -3.62 -15.97 -6.42
N ASP A 157 -3.69 -14.76 -5.91
CA ASP A 157 -4.90 -14.21 -5.31
C ASP A 157 -5.74 -13.52 -6.38
N GLN A 158 -6.96 -13.17 -6.03
CA GLN A 158 -7.88 -12.46 -6.90
C GLN A 158 -8.24 -11.12 -6.27
N THR A 159 -8.26 -10.06 -7.08
CA THR A 159 -8.85 -8.79 -6.67
C THR A 159 -10.35 -8.99 -6.52
N THR A 160 -10.86 -8.75 -5.33
CA THR A 160 -12.28 -8.94 -4.98
C THR A 160 -13.09 -7.66 -5.01
N GLY A 161 -12.42 -6.53 -5.07
CA GLY A 161 -13.04 -5.22 -5.17
C GLY A 161 -11.97 -4.14 -5.33
N SER A 162 -12.34 -3.07 -5.99
CA SER A 162 -11.53 -1.86 -6.14
C SER A 162 -12.42 -0.66 -5.91
N TYR A 163 -11.87 0.35 -5.27
CA TYR A 163 -12.57 1.62 -5.11
C TYR A 163 -11.58 2.78 -5.31
N PHE A 164 -12.10 3.87 -5.75
CA PHE A 164 -11.40 5.15 -5.74
C PHE A 164 -12.41 6.26 -5.45
N GLY A 165 -11.92 7.37 -5.01
CA GLY A 165 -12.76 8.52 -4.67
C GLY A 165 -11.94 9.79 -4.60
N GLU A 166 -12.63 10.88 -4.65
CA GLU A 166 -12.14 12.20 -4.36
C GLU A 166 -12.50 12.54 -2.92
N ILE A 167 -11.61 13.22 -2.19
CA ILE A 167 -11.94 13.71 -0.84
C ILE A 167 -13.16 14.61 -0.95
N ASN A 168 -14.20 14.34 -0.16
CA ASN A 168 -15.56 14.92 -0.24
C ASN A 168 -16.47 14.37 -1.35
N SER A 169 -16.02 13.42 -2.16
CA SER A 169 -16.83 12.74 -3.16
C SER A 169 -16.48 11.26 -3.17
N CYS A 170 -17.41 10.38 -2.83
CA CYS A 170 -17.17 8.94 -2.85
C CYS A 170 -17.71 8.32 -4.13
N TYR A 171 -16.86 7.59 -4.84
CA TYR A 171 -17.24 6.77 -5.99
C TYR A 171 -16.89 5.31 -5.69
N PHE A 172 -17.85 4.41 -5.82
CA PHE A 172 -17.63 2.97 -5.70
C PHE A 172 -17.65 2.35 -7.10
N VAL A 173 -16.63 1.56 -7.38
CA VAL A 173 -16.57 0.71 -8.57
C VAL A 173 -16.42 -0.73 -8.08
N THR A 174 -17.37 -1.55 -8.42
CA THR A 174 -17.33 -3.02 -8.18
C THR A 174 -16.77 -3.74 -9.40
#